data_8e7add22a06e514e1e63ce05366c9d8b
#
_entry.id   8e7add22a06e514e1e63ce05366c9d8b
#
_cell.length_a   1.000
_cell.length_b   1.000
_cell.length_c   1.000
_cell.angle_alpha   90.00
_cell.angle_beta   90.00
_cell.angle_gamma   90.00
#
_symmetry.space_group_name_H-M   'P 1'
#
loop_
_entity.id
_entity.type
_entity.pdbx_description
1 polymer ?
#
loop_
_entity_poly.entity_id
_entity_poly.type
_entity_poly.pdbx_seq_one_letter_code
_entity_poly.pdbx_strand_id
1 'polypeptide(L)'
;MKRCFLFAALMTALSTNGQSMDALLKSVEQNNAQLIAYKKAADATKSANHAEVVMDDLELGYNRLWGNPTTIGNRHDISVSQPIDLPTVFGTKSKVAKGKDALADDEYLVRRQDVLLEARLCYVDAVYYNALINELQRRCEHASAMSAMQKKQLEAGDISIIDYNNMRLTLSNTSTALIQAKAERDAVLAQLKVLNGGIDISVTDSIYSPISLPENFDEWFETVCASSPTIALTRDGMTLGRRQLALAQQGWLPKLSLGYMSEKTLGEQYQGVTIGMSLPLWSAGKKVKQAKAEVAAAESIHTAAIEGLKSVLSSEYALTKGLIKAASEIKSTLLSTDNRENLQKSCRAGEMSTLENLVSLTSYYDAVDKMLSSEREAQRAYARLTMYLL
;
A
#
# COMPACT_ATOMS: atom_id res chain seq x y z
N MET A 1 -20.36 35.22 -42.14
CA MET A 1 -20.57 35.25 -40.68
C MET A 1 -19.43 34.41 -40.07
N LYS A 2 -18.35 35.09 -39.59
CA LYS A 2 -17.15 34.50 -39.01
C LYS A 2 -17.39 34.37 -37.49
N ARG A 3 -17.41 33.14 -36.95
CA ARG A 3 -17.42 32.89 -35.51
C ARG A 3 -15.95 32.75 -35.04
N CYS A 4 -15.48 33.79 -34.36
CA CYS A 4 -14.22 33.75 -33.60
C CYS A 4 -14.45 32.89 -32.35
N PHE A 5 -13.71 31.78 -32.23
CA PHE A 5 -13.56 31.02 -30.98
C PHE A 5 -12.41 31.70 -30.20
N LEU A 6 -12.77 32.37 -29.12
CA LEU A 6 -11.82 32.84 -28.10
C LEU A 6 -11.41 31.64 -27.23
N PHE A 7 -10.17 31.18 -27.38
CA PHE A 7 -9.54 30.25 -26.46
C PHE A 7 -9.07 31.06 -25.24
N ALA A 8 -9.82 31.01 -24.16
CA ALA A 8 -9.40 31.53 -22.88
C ALA A 8 -8.39 30.53 -22.30
N ALA A 9 -7.11 30.79 -22.47
CA ALA A 9 -6.03 30.10 -21.77
C ALA A 9 -6.11 30.45 -20.27
N LEU A 10 -6.66 29.56 -19.46
CA LEU A 10 -6.62 29.65 -18.00
C LEU A 10 -5.19 29.34 -17.56
N MET A 11 -4.36 30.37 -17.43
CA MET A 11 -3.09 30.28 -16.71
C MET A 11 -3.41 30.05 -15.23
N THR A 12 -3.43 28.77 -14.80
CA THR A 12 -3.31 28.43 -13.40
C THR A 12 -1.91 28.80 -12.96
N ALA A 13 -1.80 29.88 -12.19
CA ALA A 13 -0.58 30.22 -11.46
C ALA A 13 -0.24 29.00 -10.58
N LEU A 14 0.82 28.29 -10.94
CA LEU A 14 1.47 27.30 -10.09
C LEU A 14 2.03 28.06 -8.89
N SER A 15 1.23 28.17 -7.83
CA SER A 15 1.73 28.48 -6.52
C SER A 15 2.70 27.37 -6.13
N THR A 16 3.99 27.69 -6.03
CA THR A 16 5.06 26.83 -5.52
C THR A 16 4.93 26.67 -4.01
N ASN A 17 3.76 26.25 -3.54
CA ASN A 17 3.60 25.70 -2.21
C ASN A 17 3.95 24.23 -2.31
N GLY A 18 4.89 23.75 -1.50
CA GLY A 18 5.20 22.34 -1.40
C GLY A 18 3.90 21.54 -1.28
N GLN A 19 3.80 20.45 -2.04
CA GLN A 19 2.62 19.60 -1.96
C GLN A 19 2.52 19.06 -0.53
N SER A 20 1.41 19.31 0.14
CA SER A 20 1.15 18.69 1.44
C SER A 20 1.20 17.17 1.29
N MET A 21 1.53 16.46 2.37
CA MET A 21 1.56 14.98 2.37
C MET A 21 0.28 14.39 1.78
N ASP A 22 -0.88 14.94 2.12
CA ASP A 22 -2.17 14.43 1.62
C ASP A 22 -2.33 14.62 0.10
N ALA A 23 -1.88 15.74 -0.44
CA ALA A 23 -1.90 15.99 -1.89
C ALA A 23 -0.94 15.04 -2.63
N LEU A 24 0.22 14.74 -2.04
CA LEU A 24 1.17 13.76 -2.56
C LEU A 24 0.56 12.34 -2.57
N LEU A 25 0.00 11.90 -1.46
CA LEU A 25 -0.62 10.56 -1.37
C LEU A 25 -1.76 10.41 -2.39
N LYS A 26 -2.60 11.43 -2.54
CA LYS A 26 -3.66 11.45 -3.54
C LYS A 26 -3.13 11.40 -4.98
N SER A 27 -2.02 12.11 -5.26
CA SER A 27 -1.37 12.05 -6.58
C SER A 27 -0.83 10.64 -6.86
N VAL A 28 -0.14 10.02 -5.89
CA VAL A 28 0.36 8.65 -6.01
C VAL A 28 -0.79 7.67 -6.22
N GLU A 29 -1.87 7.78 -5.48
CA GLU A 29 -3.05 6.93 -5.63
C GLU A 29 -3.63 6.96 -7.04
N GLN A 30 -3.64 8.12 -7.67
CA GLN A 30 -4.19 8.31 -9.01
C GLN A 30 -3.25 7.86 -10.13
N ASN A 31 -1.94 8.01 -9.95
CA ASN A 31 -0.96 7.85 -11.03
C ASN A 31 -0.12 6.58 -10.92
N ASN A 32 -0.12 5.90 -9.78
CA ASN A 32 0.72 4.74 -9.56
C ASN A 32 0.35 3.58 -10.50
N ALA A 33 1.30 3.17 -11.33
CA ALA A 33 1.08 2.14 -12.35
C ALA A 33 0.72 0.76 -11.73
N GLN A 34 1.27 0.44 -10.55
CA GLN A 34 0.95 -0.82 -9.85
C GLN A 34 -0.47 -0.80 -9.31
N LEU A 35 -0.94 0.32 -8.73
CA LEU A 35 -2.32 0.46 -8.26
C LEU A 35 -3.31 0.36 -9.41
N ILE A 36 -3.01 0.98 -10.55
CA ILE A 36 -3.83 0.86 -11.76
C ILE A 36 -3.88 -0.59 -12.22
N ALA A 37 -2.75 -1.31 -12.20
CA ALA A 37 -2.70 -2.72 -12.58
C ALA A 37 -3.48 -3.61 -11.59
N TYR A 38 -3.34 -3.40 -10.28
CA TYR A 38 -4.09 -4.15 -9.26
C TYR A 38 -5.60 -3.91 -9.37
N LYS A 39 -6.02 -2.68 -9.63
CA LYS A 39 -7.43 -2.37 -9.83
C LYS A 39 -8.01 -3.10 -11.05
N LYS A 40 -7.29 -3.10 -12.17
CA LYS A 40 -7.69 -3.85 -13.37
C LYS A 40 -7.71 -5.36 -13.13
N ALA A 41 -6.77 -5.89 -12.34
CA ALA A 41 -6.76 -7.30 -11.96
C ALA A 41 -7.98 -7.66 -11.09
N ALA A 42 -8.33 -6.80 -10.12
CA ALA A 42 -9.55 -6.97 -9.33
C ALA A 42 -10.81 -6.95 -10.21
N ASP A 43 -10.91 -6.00 -11.15
CA ASP A 43 -12.04 -5.92 -12.09
C ASP A 43 -12.13 -7.16 -13.00
N ALA A 44 -10.98 -7.70 -13.45
CA ALA A 44 -10.93 -8.94 -14.22
C ALA A 44 -11.40 -10.15 -13.38
N THR A 45 -10.97 -10.23 -12.10
CA THR A 45 -11.40 -11.27 -11.16
C THR A 45 -12.90 -11.21 -10.92
N LYS A 46 -13.48 -10.02 -10.73
CA LYS A 46 -14.93 -9.83 -10.61
C LYS A 46 -15.67 -10.28 -11.85
N SER A 47 -15.16 -9.94 -13.03
CA SER A 47 -15.75 -10.39 -14.29
C SER A 47 -15.74 -11.93 -14.40
N ALA A 48 -14.65 -12.58 -13.99
CA ALA A 48 -14.55 -14.05 -13.95
C ALA A 48 -15.54 -14.65 -12.94
N ASN A 49 -15.69 -14.06 -11.74
CA ASN A 49 -16.63 -14.51 -10.72
C ASN A 49 -18.08 -14.49 -11.24
N HIS A 50 -18.44 -13.46 -12.02
CA HIS A 50 -19.77 -13.38 -12.62
C HIS A 50 -19.95 -14.31 -13.81
N ALA A 51 -18.89 -14.60 -14.57
CA ALA A 51 -18.92 -15.59 -15.64
C ALA A 51 -19.19 -17.02 -15.14
N GLU A 52 -18.88 -17.31 -13.86
CA GLU A 52 -19.23 -18.60 -13.23
C GLU A 52 -20.72 -18.70 -12.85
N VAL A 53 -21.47 -17.60 -12.89
CA VAL A 53 -22.90 -17.54 -12.51
C VAL A 53 -23.77 -17.45 -13.77
N VAL A 54 -23.56 -18.38 -14.67
CA VAL A 54 -24.38 -18.53 -15.89
C VAL A 54 -25.11 -19.88 -15.86
N MET A 55 -26.13 -20.01 -16.70
CA MET A 55 -26.78 -21.30 -16.90
C MET A 55 -25.80 -22.26 -17.58
N ASP A 56 -25.88 -23.55 -17.27
CA ASP A 56 -25.10 -24.59 -17.93
C ASP A 56 -25.37 -24.53 -19.45
N ASP A 57 -24.41 -24.95 -20.27
CA ASP A 57 -24.51 -24.88 -21.71
C ASP A 57 -25.60 -25.80 -22.27
N LEU A 58 -26.14 -25.44 -23.44
CA LEU A 58 -27.08 -26.24 -24.20
C LEU A 58 -26.36 -27.46 -24.78
N GLU A 59 -26.81 -28.66 -24.43
CA GLU A 59 -26.26 -29.92 -24.90
C GLU A 59 -26.99 -30.34 -26.20
N LEU A 60 -26.21 -30.55 -27.26
CA LEU A 60 -26.70 -31.08 -28.52
C LEU A 60 -26.16 -32.49 -28.72
N GLY A 61 -27.02 -33.46 -28.89
CA GLY A 61 -26.68 -34.85 -29.15
C GLY A 61 -27.16 -35.29 -30.53
N TYR A 62 -26.29 -36.01 -31.23
CA TYR A 62 -26.68 -36.75 -32.43
C TYR A 62 -26.13 -38.18 -32.36
N ASN A 63 -27.03 -39.17 -32.46
CA ASN A 63 -26.65 -40.55 -32.50
C ASN A 63 -27.08 -41.18 -33.85
N ARG A 64 -26.21 -41.97 -34.43
CA ARG A 64 -26.52 -42.83 -35.56
C ARG A 64 -26.20 -44.27 -35.18
N LEU A 65 -27.26 -45.11 -35.11
CA LEU A 65 -27.17 -46.51 -34.76
C LEU A 65 -27.44 -47.37 -36.00
N TRP A 66 -26.64 -48.39 -36.19
CA TRP A 66 -26.80 -49.35 -37.28
C TRP A 66 -27.60 -50.55 -36.78
N GLY A 67 -28.66 -50.89 -37.51
CA GLY A 67 -29.50 -52.01 -37.16
C GLY A 67 -28.85 -53.39 -37.49
N ASN A 68 -29.01 -54.35 -36.58
CA ASN A 68 -28.67 -55.73 -36.81
C ASN A 68 -29.84 -56.60 -36.31
N PRO A 69 -30.51 -57.38 -37.21
CA PRO A 69 -30.26 -57.54 -38.63
C PRO A 69 -30.55 -56.23 -39.45
N THR A 70 -29.95 -56.08 -40.61
CA THR A 70 -30.07 -54.88 -41.46
C THR A 70 -31.52 -54.58 -41.91
N THR A 71 -32.42 -55.51 -41.74
CA THR A 71 -33.87 -55.38 -42.05
C THR A 71 -34.57 -54.36 -41.11
N ILE A 72 -34.03 -54.08 -39.93
CA ILE A 72 -34.61 -53.07 -38.98
C ILE A 72 -34.19 -51.63 -39.36
N GLY A 73 -33.28 -51.49 -40.34
CA GLY A 73 -32.79 -50.20 -40.77
C GLY A 73 -31.86 -49.49 -39.76
N ASN A 74 -31.43 -48.27 -40.11
CA ASN A 74 -30.65 -47.43 -39.22
C ASN A 74 -31.56 -46.50 -38.41
N ARG A 75 -31.12 -46.15 -37.21
CA ARG A 75 -31.78 -45.16 -36.33
C ARG A 75 -30.91 -43.89 -36.24
N HIS A 76 -31.59 -42.75 -36.29
CA HIS A 76 -30.98 -41.46 -36.09
C HIS A 76 -31.71 -40.77 -34.96
N ASP A 77 -30.95 -40.33 -33.94
CA ASP A 77 -31.50 -39.59 -32.81
C ASP A 77 -30.87 -38.21 -32.77
N ILE A 78 -31.70 -37.21 -32.62
CA ILE A 78 -31.31 -35.81 -32.37
C ILE A 78 -31.87 -35.42 -31.02
N SER A 79 -31.03 -34.91 -30.12
CA SER A 79 -31.47 -34.41 -28.83
C SER A 79 -30.90 -33.02 -28.56
N VAL A 80 -31.69 -32.21 -27.93
CA VAL A 80 -31.33 -30.90 -27.39
C VAL A 80 -31.72 -30.90 -25.93
N SER A 81 -30.81 -30.63 -25.04
CA SER A 81 -31.03 -30.65 -23.59
C SER A 81 -30.43 -29.40 -22.92
N GLN A 82 -31.23 -28.73 -22.10
CA GLN A 82 -30.81 -27.60 -21.31
C GLN A 82 -30.86 -27.98 -19.83
N PRO A 83 -29.69 -28.11 -19.15
CA PRO A 83 -29.66 -28.21 -17.70
C PRO A 83 -30.14 -26.90 -17.05
N ILE A 84 -30.93 -27.02 -16.01
CA ILE A 84 -31.56 -25.89 -15.31
C ILE A 84 -31.24 -26.00 -13.83
N ASP A 85 -30.49 -25.03 -13.30
CA ASP A 85 -30.31 -24.88 -11.87
C ASP A 85 -31.60 -24.38 -11.21
N LEU A 86 -31.90 -24.90 -10.04
CA LEU A 86 -33.01 -24.38 -9.26
C LEU A 86 -32.76 -22.91 -8.89
N PRO A 87 -33.80 -22.04 -8.89
CA PRO A 87 -33.63 -20.62 -8.59
C PRO A 87 -32.92 -20.33 -7.25
N THR A 88 -33.11 -21.19 -6.26
CA THR A 88 -32.44 -21.13 -4.95
C THR A 88 -30.92 -21.35 -5.06
N VAL A 89 -30.49 -22.31 -5.89
CA VAL A 89 -29.09 -22.62 -6.16
C VAL A 89 -28.44 -21.46 -6.93
N PHE A 90 -29.10 -20.98 -7.98
CA PHE A 90 -28.63 -19.85 -8.78
C PHE A 90 -28.46 -18.59 -7.90
N GLY A 91 -29.45 -18.28 -7.05
CA GLY A 91 -29.36 -17.17 -6.11
C GLY A 91 -28.21 -17.31 -5.10
N THR A 92 -27.88 -18.52 -4.68
CA THR A 92 -26.74 -18.77 -3.76
C THR A 92 -25.42 -18.72 -4.50
N LYS A 93 -25.31 -19.21 -5.74
CA LYS A 93 -24.14 -19.01 -6.61
C LYS A 93 -23.85 -17.52 -6.79
N SER A 94 -24.86 -16.69 -7.06
CA SER A 94 -24.71 -15.23 -7.17
C SER A 94 -24.21 -14.58 -5.87
N LYS A 95 -24.67 -15.04 -4.69
CA LYS A 95 -24.16 -14.57 -3.39
C LYS A 95 -22.70 -14.96 -3.16
N VAL A 96 -22.28 -16.13 -3.62
CA VAL A 96 -20.89 -16.58 -3.57
C VAL A 96 -20.02 -15.70 -4.47
N ALA A 97 -20.45 -15.45 -5.71
CA ALA A 97 -19.74 -14.56 -6.64
C ALA A 97 -19.54 -13.15 -6.04
N LYS A 98 -20.60 -12.54 -5.48
CA LYS A 98 -20.49 -11.27 -4.76
C LYS A 98 -19.57 -11.32 -3.54
N GLY A 99 -19.43 -12.48 -2.89
CA GLY A 99 -18.45 -12.67 -1.81
C GLY A 99 -17.02 -12.69 -2.33
N LYS A 100 -16.78 -13.35 -3.47
CA LYS A 100 -15.49 -13.34 -4.16
C LYS A 100 -15.13 -11.93 -4.67
N ASP A 101 -16.11 -11.14 -5.11
CA ASP A 101 -15.89 -9.75 -5.52
C ASP A 101 -15.43 -8.87 -4.35
N ALA A 102 -16.05 -9.03 -3.18
CA ALA A 102 -15.64 -8.30 -1.98
C ALA A 102 -14.18 -8.62 -1.60
N LEU A 103 -13.77 -9.91 -1.69
CA LEU A 103 -12.36 -10.27 -1.47
C LEU A 103 -11.41 -9.62 -2.47
N ALA A 104 -11.78 -9.56 -3.75
CA ALA A 104 -10.95 -8.91 -4.77
C ALA A 104 -10.81 -7.40 -4.50
N ASP A 105 -11.85 -6.74 -3.98
CA ASP A 105 -11.79 -5.35 -3.55
C ASP A 105 -10.90 -5.17 -2.30
N ASP A 106 -11.04 -6.04 -1.31
CA ASP A 106 -10.23 -5.99 -0.09
C ASP A 106 -8.74 -6.24 -0.39
N GLU A 107 -8.42 -7.20 -1.27
CA GLU A 107 -7.04 -7.45 -1.73
C GLU A 107 -6.45 -6.21 -2.41
N TYR A 108 -7.23 -5.52 -3.24
CA TYR A 108 -6.79 -4.26 -3.83
C TYR A 108 -6.53 -3.19 -2.75
N LEU A 109 -7.41 -3.06 -1.74
CA LEU A 109 -7.24 -2.08 -0.66
C LEU A 109 -6.01 -2.37 0.20
N VAL A 110 -5.66 -3.64 0.46
CA VAL A 110 -4.42 -4.02 1.13
C VAL A 110 -3.21 -3.55 0.32
N ARG A 111 -3.19 -3.81 -1.00
CA ARG A 111 -2.10 -3.34 -1.87
C ARG A 111 -2.02 -1.82 -1.95
N ARG A 112 -3.16 -1.14 -1.94
CA ARG A 112 -3.23 0.32 -1.89
C ARG A 112 -2.56 0.86 -0.63
N GLN A 113 -2.84 0.27 0.53
CA GLN A 113 -2.18 0.66 1.79
C GLN A 113 -0.66 0.53 1.72
N ASP A 114 -0.15 -0.57 1.19
CA ASP A 114 1.30 -0.81 1.07
C ASP A 114 1.97 0.29 0.24
N VAL A 115 1.40 0.62 -0.94
CA VAL A 115 1.94 1.66 -1.83
C VAL A 115 1.87 3.05 -1.19
N LEU A 116 0.76 3.37 -0.53
CA LEU A 116 0.61 4.67 0.13
C LEU A 116 1.53 4.80 1.35
N LEU A 117 1.77 3.72 2.10
CA LEU A 117 2.76 3.71 3.17
C LEU A 117 4.16 3.97 2.63
N GLU A 118 4.56 3.30 1.54
CA GLU A 118 5.86 3.51 0.91
C GLU A 118 6.05 4.97 0.48
N ALA A 119 5.03 5.56 -0.17
CA ALA A 119 5.05 6.96 -0.56
C ALA A 119 5.16 7.90 0.66
N ARG A 120 4.46 7.60 1.74
CA ARG A 120 4.53 8.36 2.99
C ARG A 120 5.89 8.28 3.65
N LEU A 121 6.52 7.11 3.65
CA LEU A 121 7.88 6.94 4.17
C LEU A 121 8.90 7.72 3.34
N CYS A 122 8.80 7.71 2.01
CA CYS A 122 9.62 8.51 1.14
C CYS A 122 9.42 10.02 1.39
N TYR A 123 8.18 10.49 1.60
CA TYR A 123 7.93 11.88 1.98
C TYR A 123 8.63 12.25 3.30
N VAL A 124 8.52 11.40 4.32
CA VAL A 124 9.21 11.60 5.60
C VAL A 124 10.72 11.71 5.40
N ASP A 125 11.31 10.84 4.60
CA ASP A 125 12.74 10.87 4.32
C ASP A 125 13.15 12.14 3.52
N ALA A 126 12.33 12.58 2.57
CA ALA A 126 12.58 13.81 1.82
C ALA A 126 12.60 15.05 2.74
N VAL A 127 11.65 15.16 3.68
CA VAL A 127 11.63 16.23 4.69
C VAL A 127 12.89 16.20 5.57
N TYR A 128 13.31 15.01 6.01
CA TYR A 128 14.54 14.84 6.76
C TYR A 128 15.76 15.36 5.99
N TYR A 129 15.94 14.90 4.73
CA TYR A 129 17.09 15.35 3.94
C TYR A 129 17.03 16.83 3.61
N ASN A 130 15.87 17.43 3.43
CA ASN A 130 15.75 18.90 3.27
C ASN A 130 16.22 19.63 4.54
N ALA A 131 15.82 19.17 5.72
CA ALA A 131 16.28 19.72 6.99
C ALA A 131 17.80 19.56 7.17
N LEU A 132 18.32 18.37 6.91
CA LEU A 132 19.75 18.06 7.01
C LEU A 132 20.60 18.88 6.03
N ILE A 133 20.15 19.01 4.78
CA ILE A 133 20.83 19.83 3.76
C ILE A 133 20.89 21.29 4.20
N ASN A 134 19.80 21.87 4.73
CA ASN A 134 19.77 23.23 5.23
C ASN A 134 20.78 23.43 6.38
N GLU A 135 20.88 22.45 7.27
CA GLU A 135 21.85 22.50 8.37
C GLU A 135 23.29 22.34 7.87
N LEU A 136 23.56 21.38 7.00
CA LEU A 136 24.89 21.15 6.44
C LEU A 136 25.38 22.32 5.58
N GLN A 137 24.48 23.02 4.86
CA GLN A 137 24.83 24.24 4.14
C GLN A 137 25.34 25.31 5.10
N ARG A 138 24.62 25.57 6.21
CA ARG A 138 25.05 26.52 7.24
C ARG A 138 26.41 26.15 7.85
N ARG A 139 26.63 24.84 8.11
CA ARG A 139 27.92 24.34 8.60
C ARG A 139 29.04 24.57 7.58
N CYS A 140 28.80 24.30 6.31
CA CYS A 140 29.77 24.55 5.24
C CYS A 140 30.14 26.05 5.11
N GLU A 141 29.16 26.94 5.15
CA GLU A 141 29.38 28.37 5.13
C GLU A 141 30.22 28.82 6.32
N HIS A 142 29.89 28.32 7.52
CA HIS A 142 30.66 28.62 8.72
C HIS A 142 32.10 28.07 8.65
N ALA A 143 32.27 26.80 8.27
CA ALA A 143 33.59 26.19 8.13
C ALA A 143 34.45 26.86 7.05
N SER A 144 33.85 27.34 5.95
CA SER A 144 34.52 28.10 4.89
C SER A 144 35.03 29.45 5.39
N ALA A 145 34.18 30.17 6.13
CA ALA A 145 34.56 31.46 6.73
C ALA A 145 35.72 31.31 7.74
N MET A 146 35.64 30.27 8.59
CA MET A 146 36.69 29.95 9.55
C MET A 146 38.00 29.55 8.86
N SER A 147 37.94 28.73 7.82
CA SER A 147 39.13 28.32 7.04
C SER A 147 39.81 29.56 6.36
N ALA A 148 39.00 30.47 5.83
CA ALA A 148 39.53 31.70 5.24
C ALA A 148 40.17 32.62 6.28
N MET A 149 39.63 32.73 7.48
CA MET A 149 40.21 33.45 8.60
C MET A 149 41.54 32.82 9.05
N GLN A 150 41.55 31.51 9.27
CA GLN A 150 42.78 30.81 9.69
C GLN A 150 43.87 30.84 8.64
N LYS A 151 43.55 30.88 7.36
CA LYS A 151 44.54 31.08 6.31
C LYS A 151 45.31 32.40 6.49
N LYS A 152 44.59 33.50 6.80
CA LYS A 152 45.24 34.80 7.09
C LYS A 152 46.06 34.79 8.35
N GLN A 153 45.61 34.10 9.41
CA GLN A 153 46.37 33.93 10.65
C GLN A 153 47.64 33.11 10.44
N LEU A 154 47.59 32.06 9.62
CA LEU A 154 48.76 31.31 9.22
C LEU A 154 49.78 32.17 8.44
N GLU A 155 49.32 33.00 7.50
CA GLU A 155 50.15 33.93 6.75
C GLU A 155 50.77 34.99 7.65
N ALA A 156 50.10 35.37 8.76
CA ALA A 156 50.63 36.28 9.78
C ALA A 156 51.54 35.59 10.80
N GLY A 157 51.60 34.25 10.83
CA GLY A 157 52.36 33.46 11.80
C GLY A 157 51.66 33.25 13.13
N ASP A 158 50.38 33.58 13.25
CA ASP A 158 49.59 33.56 14.49
C ASP A 158 49.10 32.11 14.86
N ILE A 159 49.04 31.21 13.88
CA ILE A 159 48.61 29.82 14.09
C ILE A 159 49.55 28.81 13.41
N SER A 160 49.48 27.57 13.84
CA SER A 160 50.27 26.49 13.23
C SER A 160 49.66 25.98 11.92
N ILE A 161 50.49 25.42 11.03
CA ILE A 161 50.03 24.71 9.83
C ILE A 161 49.10 23.55 10.15
N ILE A 162 49.27 22.91 11.35
CA ILE A 162 48.44 21.82 11.81
C ILE A 162 47.03 22.30 12.07
N ASP A 163 46.85 23.45 12.74
CA ASP A 163 45.53 24.03 13.03
C ASP A 163 44.76 24.36 11.74
N TYR A 164 45.45 25.00 10.80
CA TYR A 164 44.90 25.30 9.49
C TYR A 164 44.49 24.03 8.71
N ASN A 165 45.32 23.00 8.72
CA ASN A 165 45.02 21.71 8.07
C ASN A 165 43.81 21.02 8.71
N ASN A 166 43.67 21.05 10.04
CA ASN A 166 42.50 20.50 10.75
C ASN A 166 41.22 21.22 10.31
N MET A 167 41.27 22.55 10.15
CA MET A 167 40.09 23.29 9.67
C MET A 167 39.76 22.96 8.21
N ARG A 168 40.75 22.76 7.35
CA ARG A 168 40.53 22.30 5.98
C ARG A 168 39.90 20.92 5.92
N LEU A 169 40.29 19.99 6.77
CA LEU A 169 39.71 18.66 6.89
C LEU A 169 38.25 18.76 7.36
N THR A 170 37.96 19.62 8.35
CA THR A 170 36.60 19.89 8.81
C THR A 170 35.72 20.43 7.68
N LEU A 171 36.19 21.41 6.90
CA LEU A 171 35.48 21.90 5.75
C LEU A 171 35.22 20.82 4.69
N SER A 172 36.25 20.01 4.39
CA SER A 172 36.14 18.90 3.43
C SER A 172 35.10 17.86 3.88
N ASN A 173 35.14 17.45 5.13
CA ASN A 173 34.18 16.48 5.70
C ASN A 173 32.75 17.02 5.65
N THR A 174 32.53 18.26 6.04
CA THR A 174 31.21 18.89 6.01
C THR A 174 30.68 19.03 4.57
N SER A 175 31.56 19.43 3.64
CA SER A 175 31.20 19.51 2.21
C SER A 175 30.83 18.13 1.62
N THR A 176 31.57 17.10 1.98
CA THR A 176 31.29 15.73 1.57
C THR A 176 29.92 15.25 2.12
N ALA A 177 29.65 15.53 3.41
CA ALA A 177 28.36 15.19 4.03
C ALA A 177 27.19 15.92 3.32
N LEU A 178 27.38 17.18 2.93
CA LEU A 178 26.39 17.94 2.17
C LEU A 178 26.11 17.32 0.79
N ILE A 179 27.16 16.90 0.09
CA ILE A 179 27.03 16.23 -1.23
C ILE A 179 26.27 14.91 -1.07
N GLN A 180 26.61 14.11 -0.06
CA GLN A 180 25.93 12.85 0.23
C GLN A 180 24.46 13.07 0.56
N ALA A 181 24.13 14.02 1.45
CA ALA A 181 22.74 14.31 1.80
C ALA A 181 21.91 14.76 0.60
N LYS A 182 22.50 15.53 -0.34
CA LYS A 182 21.83 15.89 -1.60
C LYS A 182 21.58 14.69 -2.48
N ALA A 183 22.56 13.79 -2.63
CA ALA A 183 22.41 12.57 -3.42
C ALA A 183 21.33 11.64 -2.85
N GLU A 184 21.28 11.47 -1.54
CA GLU A 184 20.26 10.67 -0.86
C GLU A 184 18.85 11.28 -1.03
N ARG A 185 18.72 12.61 -0.89
CA ARG A 185 17.46 13.29 -1.18
C ARG A 185 17.00 13.04 -2.62
N ASP A 186 17.90 13.19 -3.58
CA ASP A 186 17.58 13.02 -4.99
C ASP A 186 17.17 11.58 -5.31
N ALA A 187 17.77 10.57 -4.62
CA ALA A 187 17.36 9.18 -4.72
C ALA A 187 15.93 8.96 -4.17
N VAL A 188 15.60 9.54 -3.01
CA VAL A 188 14.25 9.49 -2.44
C VAL A 188 13.22 10.14 -3.35
N LEU A 189 13.54 11.31 -3.94
CA LEU A 189 12.65 11.98 -4.89
C LEU A 189 12.47 11.17 -6.18
N ALA A 190 13.53 10.48 -6.65
CA ALA A 190 13.42 9.57 -7.78
C ALA A 190 12.50 8.38 -7.47
N GLN A 191 12.56 7.82 -6.26
CA GLN A 191 11.63 6.77 -5.81
C GLN A 191 10.19 7.28 -5.76
N LEU A 192 9.95 8.48 -5.20
CA LEU A 192 8.63 9.13 -5.22
C LEU A 192 8.10 9.34 -6.63
N LYS A 193 8.96 9.77 -7.57
CA LYS A 193 8.60 9.89 -8.98
C LYS A 193 8.13 8.57 -9.57
N VAL A 194 8.83 7.47 -9.29
CA VAL A 194 8.41 6.12 -9.74
C VAL A 194 7.05 5.76 -9.14
N LEU A 195 6.86 5.98 -7.82
CA LEU A 195 5.58 5.72 -7.15
C LEU A 195 4.44 6.58 -7.72
N ASN A 196 4.74 7.77 -8.23
CA ASN A 196 3.76 8.67 -8.86
C ASN A 196 3.64 8.48 -10.38
N GLY A 197 3.95 7.31 -10.89
CA GLY A 197 3.79 6.98 -12.31
C GLY A 197 4.71 7.76 -13.26
N GLY A 198 5.88 8.21 -12.78
CA GLY A 198 6.85 8.98 -13.56
C GLY A 198 6.64 10.50 -13.53
N ILE A 199 5.62 10.99 -12.84
CA ILE A 199 5.33 12.42 -12.68
C ILE A 199 6.17 12.98 -11.52
N ASP A 200 6.87 14.07 -11.76
CA ASP A 200 7.71 14.72 -10.75
C ASP A 200 6.90 15.25 -9.57
N ILE A 201 7.41 15.01 -8.37
CA ILE A 201 6.88 15.54 -7.11
C ILE A 201 7.96 16.41 -6.46
N SER A 202 7.60 17.60 -6.04
CA SER A 202 8.49 18.46 -5.26
C SER A 202 8.07 18.44 -3.78
N VAL A 203 8.99 18.03 -2.92
CA VAL A 203 8.86 18.12 -1.46
C VAL A 203 9.79 19.22 -0.99
N THR A 204 9.23 20.35 -0.56
CA THR A 204 9.99 21.52 -0.09
C THR A 204 10.01 21.64 1.42
N ASP A 205 9.16 20.88 2.11
CA ASP A 205 9.08 20.89 3.56
C ASP A 205 10.39 20.42 4.18
N SER A 206 10.81 21.11 5.25
CA SER A 206 11.99 20.76 6.06
C SER A 206 11.65 20.66 7.55
N ILE A 207 10.36 20.71 7.89
CA ILE A 207 9.84 20.61 9.26
C ILE A 207 8.66 19.66 9.22
N TYR A 208 8.62 18.71 10.16
CA TYR A 208 7.51 17.78 10.29
C TYR A 208 6.31 18.40 11.00
N SER A 209 5.12 17.96 10.58
CA SER A 209 3.91 18.21 11.36
C SER A 209 3.97 17.49 12.71
N PRO A 210 3.41 18.07 13.77
CA PRO A 210 3.37 17.43 15.09
C PRO A 210 2.65 16.06 15.02
N ILE A 211 3.19 15.07 15.73
CA ILE A 211 2.57 13.75 15.87
C ILE A 211 1.55 13.81 17.03
N SER A 212 0.33 13.37 16.77
CA SER A 212 -0.69 13.15 17.79
C SER A 212 -0.97 11.66 17.91
N LEU A 213 -0.57 11.05 19.03
CA LEU A 213 -0.92 9.68 19.34
C LEU A 213 -2.25 9.62 20.07
N PRO A 214 -3.09 8.60 19.83
CA PRO A 214 -4.27 8.35 20.61
C PRO A 214 -3.89 8.08 22.09
N GLU A 215 -4.67 8.61 23.03
CA GLU A 215 -4.40 8.41 24.47
C GLU A 215 -4.71 6.97 24.89
N ASN A 216 -5.81 6.40 24.37
CA ASN A 216 -6.26 5.05 24.67
C ASN A 216 -6.00 4.13 23.46
N PHE A 217 -5.08 3.18 23.63
CA PHE A 217 -4.73 2.22 22.58
C PHE A 217 -5.91 1.30 22.21
N ASP A 218 -6.67 0.81 23.19
CA ASP A 218 -7.73 -0.17 22.92
C ASP A 218 -8.89 0.45 22.11
N GLU A 219 -9.33 1.67 22.44
CA GLU A 219 -10.35 2.40 21.68
C GLU A 219 -9.87 2.72 20.25
N TRP A 220 -8.61 3.12 20.12
CA TRP A 220 -8.01 3.36 18.81
C TRP A 220 -7.90 2.07 18.01
N PHE A 221 -7.53 0.95 18.63
CA PHE A 221 -7.43 -0.35 17.99
C PHE A 221 -8.78 -0.82 17.43
N GLU A 222 -9.89 -0.60 18.15
CA GLU A 222 -11.23 -0.89 17.63
C GLU A 222 -11.52 -0.10 16.34
N THR A 223 -11.13 1.18 16.29
CA THR A 223 -11.26 2.01 15.08
C THR A 223 -10.42 1.44 13.92
N VAL A 224 -9.19 1.00 14.22
CA VAL A 224 -8.33 0.36 13.21
C VAL A 224 -8.95 -0.95 12.72
N CYS A 225 -9.46 -1.80 13.61
CA CYS A 225 -10.12 -3.05 13.22
C CYS A 225 -11.32 -2.82 12.30
N ALA A 226 -12.06 -1.74 12.52
CA ALA A 226 -13.22 -1.38 11.68
C ALA A 226 -12.82 -0.89 10.28
N SER A 227 -11.66 -0.22 10.14
CA SER A 227 -11.20 0.41 8.89
C SER A 227 -10.14 -0.41 8.15
N SER A 228 -9.47 -1.36 8.81
CA SER A 228 -8.35 -2.12 8.24
C SER A 228 -8.79 -3.04 7.09
N PRO A 229 -8.29 -2.86 5.87
CA PRO A 229 -8.53 -3.78 4.76
C PRO A 229 -8.05 -5.21 5.04
N THR A 230 -6.99 -5.38 5.80
CA THR A 230 -6.49 -6.73 6.18
C THR A 230 -7.51 -7.47 7.06
N ILE A 231 -8.17 -6.78 7.99
CA ILE A 231 -9.24 -7.37 8.81
C ILE A 231 -10.51 -7.57 7.98
N ALA A 232 -10.85 -6.63 7.10
CA ALA A 232 -11.96 -6.76 6.16
C ALA A 232 -11.80 -8.00 5.28
N LEU A 233 -10.63 -8.21 4.69
CA LEU A 233 -10.29 -9.39 3.87
C LEU A 233 -10.57 -10.71 4.60
N THR A 234 -10.13 -10.85 5.84
CA THR A 234 -10.36 -12.09 6.62
C THR A 234 -11.80 -12.25 7.05
N ARG A 235 -12.51 -11.16 7.40
CA ARG A 235 -13.94 -11.14 7.73
C ARG A 235 -14.79 -11.54 6.52
N ASP A 236 -14.48 -10.99 5.36
CA ASP A 236 -15.23 -11.27 4.13
C ASP A 236 -14.88 -12.67 3.59
N GLY A 237 -13.66 -13.15 3.84
CA GLY A 237 -13.28 -14.57 3.64
C GLY A 237 -14.12 -15.53 4.48
N MET A 238 -14.32 -15.23 5.76
CA MET A 238 -15.21 -16.01 6.64
C MET A 238 -16.67 -15.97 6.13
N THR A 239 -17.15 -14.80 5.70
CA THR A 239 -18.50 -14.63 5.16
C THR A 239 -18.67 -15.41 3.85
N LEU A 240 -17.67 -15.39 2.97
CA LEU A 240 -17.64 -16.19 1.74
C LEU A 240 -17.68 -17.69 2.07
N GLY A 241 -16.88 -18.17 3.01
CA GLY A 241 -16.89 -19.56 3.44
C GLY A 241 -18.28 -20.02 3.89
N ARG A 242 -18.99 -19.21 4.67
CA ARG A 242 -20.39 -19.49 5.08
C ARG A 242 -21.35 -19.56 3.89
N ARG A 243 -21.20 -18.69 2.87
CA ARG A 243 -22.00 -18.72 1.63
C ARG A 243 -21.68 -19.98 0.81
N GLN A 244 -20.41 -20.39 0.73
CA GLN A 244 -19.98 -21.62 0.06
C GLN A 244 -20.51 -22.85 0.76
N LEU A 245 -20.56 -22.87 2.11
CA LEU A 245 -21.20 -23.94 2.87
C LEU A 245 -22.71 -24.03 2.55
N ALA A 246 -23.39 -22.88 2.49
CA ALA A 246 -24.81 -22.86 2.11
C ALA A 246 -25.03 -23.40 0.68
N LEU A 247 -24.13 -23.08 -0.25
CA LEU A 247 -24.16 -23.64 -1.61
C LEU A 247 -23.89 -25.15 -1.62
N ALA A 248 -22.90 -25.61 -0.84
CA ALA A 248 -22.60 -27.04 -0.72
C ALA A 248 -23.76 -27.84 -0.12
N GLN A 249 -24.49 -27.25 0.85
CA GLN A 249 -25.71 -27.86 1.42
C GLN A 249 -26.84 -28.00 0.39
N GLN A 250 -26.94 -27.05 -0.55
CA GLN A 250 -27.89 -27.16 -1.67
C GLN A 250 -27.46 -28.19 -2.72
N GLY A 251 -26.24 -28.69 -2.64
CA GLY A 251 -25.73 -29.74 -3.51
C GLY A 251 -26.48 -31.11 -3.37
N TRP A 252 -27.40 -31.25 -2.41
CA TRP A 252 -28.33 -32.40 -2.32
C TRP A 252 -29.54 -32.24 -3.23
N LEU A 253 -29.83 -31.04 -3.72
CA LEU A 253 -30.94 -30.77 -4.59
C LEU A 253 -30.72 -31.41 -5.97
N PRO A 254 -31.80 -31.96 -6.60
CA PRO A 254 -31.70 -32.52 -7.93
C PRO A 254 -31.37 -31.41 -8.95
N LYS A 255 -30.53 -31.74 -9.92
CA LYS A 255 -30.40 -30.94 -11.13
C LYS A 255 -31.47 -31.36 -12.12
N LEU A 256 -32.20 -30.41 -12.67
CA LEU A 256 -33.22 -30.62 -13.68
C LEU A 256 -32.64 -30.38 -15.06
N SER A 257 -33.15 -31.10 -16.08
CA SER A 257 -32.91 -30.77 -17.46
C SER A 257 -34.19 -30.84 -18.24
N LEU A 258 -34.38 -29.90 -19.16
CA LEU A 258 -35.50 -29.85 -20.09
C LEU A 258 -34.92 -29.99 -21.50
N GLY A 259 -35.54 -30.86 -22.31
CA GLY A 259 -35.01 -31.09 -23.64
C GLY A 259 -36.08 -31.45 -24.66
N TYR A 260 -35.63 -31.61 -25.87
CA TYR A 260 -36.36 -32.14 -27.00
C TYR A 260 -35.57 -33.32 -27.59
N MET A 261 -36.25 -34.38 -27.97
CA MET A 261 -35.68 -35.54 -28.61
C MET A 261 -36.49 -35.95 -29.83
N SER A 262 -35.79 -36.26 -30.90
CA SER A 262 -36.41 -36.85 -32.11
C SER A 262 -35.65 -38.12 -32.50
N GLU A 263 -36.34 -39.20 -32.66
CA GLU A 263 -35.85 -40.51 -33.12
C GLU A 263 -36.45 -40.81 -34.49
N LYS A 264 -35.60 -41.14 -35.44
CA LYS A 264 -36.07 -41.55 -36.80
C LYS A 264 -35.51 -42.93 -37.14
N THR A 265 -36.42 -43.85 -37.41
CA THR A 265 -36.12 -45.21 -37.88
C THR A 265 -36.64 -45.41 -39.29
N LEU A 266 -36.55 -46.64 -39.82
CA LEU A 266 -37.09 -46.97 -41.13
C LEU A 266 -38.62 -46.91 -41.13
N GLY A 267 -39.20 -45.83 -41.69
CA GLY A 267 -40.66 -45.65 -41.81
C GLY A 267 -41.37 -45.03 -40.60
N GLU A 268 -40.67 -44.75 -39.45
CA GLU A 268 -41.25 -44.19 -38.26
C GLU A 268 -40.42 -43.04 -37.71
N GLN A 269 -41.08 -42.05 -37.13
CA GLN A 269 -40.45 -40.93 -36.44
C GLN A 269 -41.17 -40.66 -35.12
N TYR A 270 -40.37 -40.66 -34.01
CA TYR A 270 -40.84 -40.25 -32.70
C TYR A 270 -40.23 -38.93 -32.35
N GLN A 271 -41.00 -38.05 -31.73
CA GLN A 271 -40.47 -36.75 -31.27
C GLN A 271 -41.25 -36.31 -30.03
N GLY A 272 -40.53 -35.65 -29.09
CA GLY A 272 -41.17 -35.23 -27.87
C GLY A 272 -40.27 -34.43 -26.95
N VAL A 273 -40.86 -33.94 -25.87
CA VAL A 273 -40.15 -33.22 -24.80
C VAL A 273 -39.59 -34.25 -23.82
N THR A 274 -38.34 -34.02 -23.43
CA THR A 274 -37.63 -34.84 -22.41
C THR A 274 -37.45 -34.02 -21.13
N ILE A 275 -37.73 -34.63 -20.00
CA ILE A 275 -37.44 -34.06 -18.67
C ILE A 275 -36.46 -35.03 -17.99
N GLY A 276 -35.26 -34.53 -17.66
CA GLY A 276 -34.25 -35.30 -16.95
C GLY A 276 -34.05 -34.78 -15.53
N MET A 277 -33.63 -35.69 -14.63
CA MET A 277 -33.27 -35.34 -13.26
C MET A 277 -32.01 -36.10 -12.86
N SER A 278 -31.00 -35.35 -12.35
CA SER A 278 -29.76 -35.94 -11.84
C SER A 278 -29.69 -35.77 -10.31
N LEU A 279 -29.44 -36.88 -9.59
CA LEU A 279 -29.35 -36.92 -8.13
C LEU A 279 -27.91 -37.15 -7.67
N PRO A 280 -27.29 -36.22 -6.91
CA PRO A 280 -25.90 -36.30 -6.45
C PRO A 280 -25.77 -37.18 -5.18
N LEU A 281 -25.97 -38.49 -5.28
CA LEU A 281 -26.07 -39.41 -4.14
C LEU A 281 -24.79 -39.58 -3.31
N TRP A 282 -23.60 -39.40 -3.89
CA TRP A 282 -22.33 -39.70 -3.22
C TRP A 282 -21.43 -38.51 -2.97
N SER A 283 -21.57 -37.40 -3.73
CA SER A 283 -20.66 -36.26 -3.68
C SER A 283 -21.07 -35.18 -2.67
N ALA A 284 -22.37 -35.00 -2.45
CA ALA A 284 -22.88 -33.87 -1.65
C ALA A 284 -22.41 -33.92 -0.19
N GLY A 285 -22.42 -35.04 0.47
CA GLY A 285 -21.98 -35.16 1.87
C GLY A 285 -20.51 -34.85 2.07
N LYS A 286 -19.63 -35.23 1.13
CA LYS A 286 -18.20 -34.93 1.19
C LYS A 286 -17.94 -33.42 0.98
N LYS A 287 -18.66 -32.77 0.03
CA LYS A 287 -18.59 -31.32 -0.22
C LYS A 287 -19.04 -30.50 0.98
N VAL A 288 -20.13 -30.92 1.65
CA VAL A 288 -20.59 -30.25 2.88
C VAL A 288 -19.56 -30.39 4.01
N LYS A 289 -18.94 -31.56 4.17
CA LYS A 289 -17.89 -31.77 5.17
C LYS A 289 -16.66 -30.90 4.89
N GLN A 290 -16.24 -30.81 3.64
CA GLN A 290 -15.17 -29.92 3.20
C GLN A 290 -15.49 -28.45 3.51
N ALA A 291 -16.66 -27.97 3.06
CA ALA A 291 -17.06 -26.58 3.28
C ALA A 291 -17.19 -26.21 4.78
N LYS A 292 -17.63 -27.15 5.64
CA LYS A 292 -17.61 -26.94 7.10
C LYS A 292 -16.20 -26.76 7.64
N ALA A 293 -15.25 -27.56 7.18
CA ALA A 293 -13.85 -27.44 7.59
C ALA A 293 -13.25 -26.10 7.11
N GLU A 294 -13.58 -25.66 5.89
CA GLU A 294 -13.16 -24.37 5.33
C GLU A 294 -13.71 -23.19 6.14
N VAL A 295 -14.98 -23.23 6.58
CA VAL A 295 -15.55 -22.22 7.48
C VAL A 295 -14.80 -22.17 8.80
N ALA A 296 -14.55 -23.31 9.44
CA ALA A 296 -13.82 -23.35 10.71
C ALA A 296 -12.38 -22.82 10.56
N ALA A 297 -11.72 -23.12 9.43
CA ALA A 297 -10.42 -22.57 9.11
C ALA A 297 -10.46 -21.03 8.93
N ALA A 298 -11.46 -20.52 8.18
CA ALA A 298 -11.62 -19.08 7.95
C ALA A 298 -11.93 -18.32 9.25
N GLU A 299 -12.73 -18.89 10.15
CA GLU A 299 -13.00 -18.32 11.48
C GLU A 299 -11.73 -18.25 12.34
N SER A 300 -10.92 -19.30 12.31
CA SER A 300 -9.63 -19.32 13.02
C SER A 300 -8.65 -18.31 12.44
N ILE A 301 -8.57 -18.18 11.11
CA ILE A 301 -7.72 -17.19 10.42
C ILE A 301 -8.14 -15.76 10.79
N HIS A 302 -9.45 -15.47 10.82
CA HIS A 302 -9.94 -14.16 11.20
C HIS A 302 -9.59 -13.81 12.65
N THR A 303 -9.79 -14.74 13.59
CA THR A 303 -9.41 -14.54 15.00
C THR A 303 -7.90 -14.31 15.13
N ALA A 304 -7.08 -15.15 14.50
CA ALA A 304 -5.64 -15.02 14.52
C ALA A 304 -5.15 -13.69 13.88
N ALA A 305 -5.84 -13.21 12.84
CA ALA A 305 -5.51 -11.92 12.20
C ALA A 305 -5.75 -10.74 13.15
N ILE A 306 -6.86 -10.74 13.91
CA ILE A 306 -7.15 -9.70 14.91
C ILE A 306 -6.11 -9.72 16.04
N GLU A 307 -5.82 -10.91 16.59
CA GLU A 307 -4.84 -11.05 17.67
C GLU A 307 -3.43 -10.67 17.20
N GLY A 308 -3.03 -11.12 16.01
CA GLY A 308 -1.76 -10.78 15.42
C GLY A 308 -1.62 -9.28 15.16
N LEU A 309 -2.65 -8.65 14.60
CA LEU A 309 -2.67 -7.19 14.39
C LEU A 309 -2.60 -6.43 15.71
N LYS A 310 -3.33 -6.87 16.75
CA LYS A 310 -3.27 -6.24 18.08
C LYS A 310 -1.86 -6.30 18.66
N SER A 311 -1.20 -7.44 18.54
CA SER A 311 0.18 -7.63 19.03
C SER A 311 1.17 -6.72 18.31
N VAL A 312 1.10 -6.66 16.98
CA VAL A 312 1.97 -5.80 16.16
C VAL A 312 1.74 -4.33 16.49
N LEU A 313 0.49 -3.88 16.49
CA LEU A 313 0.16 -2.48 16.76
C LEU A 313 0.46 -2.04 18.20
N SER A 314 0.30 -2.93 19.17
CA SER A 314 0.69 -2.63 20.56
C SER A 314 2.21 -2.40 20.68
N SER A 315 3.00 -3.21 20.01
CA SER A 315 4.46 -3.05 19.97
C SER A 315 4.85 -1.76 19.24
N GLU A 316 4.28 -1.50 18.05
CA GLU A 316 4.53 -0.28 17.27
C GLU A 316 4.07 0.99 17.99
N TYR A 317 2.96 0.94 18.72
CA TYR A 317 2.48 2.05 19.53
C TYR A 317 3.46 2.39 20.68
N ALA A 318 3.93 1.37 21.40
CA ALA A 318 4.89 1.55 22.48
C ALA A 318 6.23 2.12 21.94
N LEU A 319 6.71 1.58 20.81
CA LEU A 319 7.91 2.07 20.13
C LEU A 319 7.74 3.53 19.69
N THR A 320 6.64 3.86 19.00
CA THR A 320 6.36 5.21 18.51
C THR A 320 6.31 6.20 19.66
N LYS A 321 5.64 5.85 20.78
CA LYS A 321 5.57 6.68 21.99
C LYS A 321 6.96 6.94 22.58
N GLY A 322 7.83 5.92 22.63
CA GLY A 322 9.21 6.04 23.07
C GLY A 322 10.03 6.97 22.18
N LEU A 323 9.92 6.80 20.86
CA LEU A 323 10.64 7.63 19.88
C LEU A 323 10.19 9.10 19.91
N ILE A 324 8.90 9.37 20.04
CA ILE A 324 8.38 10.74 20.19
C ILE A 324 8.95 11.39 21.44
N LYS A 325 8.95 10.66 22.57
CA LYS A 325 9.51 11.18 23.83
C LYS A 325 11.01 11.50 23.67
N ALA A 326 11.79 10.58 23.08
CA ALA A 326 13.22 10.78 22.85
C ALA A 326 13.49 11.99 21.94
N ALA A 327 12.73 12.12 20.83
CA ALA A 327 12.86 13.26 19.92
C ALA A 327 12.49 14.59 20.60
N SER A 328 11.44 14.60 21.42
CA SER A 328 11.02 15.81 22.13
C SER A 328 12.04 16.24 23.20
N GLU A 329 12.65 15.30 23.91
CA GLU A 329 13.66 15.57 24.93
C GLU A 329 14.94 16.17 24.32
N ILE A 330 15.46 15.58 23.27
CA ILE A 330 16.62 16.10 22.53
C ILE A 330 16.33 17.51 21.96
N LYS A 331 15.15 17.71 21.41
CA LYS A 331 14.72 19.01 20.86
C LYS A 331 14.62 20.09 21.92
N SER A 332 14.02 19.79 23.07
CA SER A 332 13.92 20.73 24.18
C SER A 332 15.27 21.10 24.77
N THR A 333 16.18 20.11 24.87
CA THR A 333 17.56 20.32 25.31
C THR A 333 18.30 21.26 24.35
N LEU A 334 18.26 20.99 23.06
CA LEU A 334 18.89 21.85 22.05
C LEU A 334 18.36 23.28 22.05
N LEU A 335 17.04 23.47 22.20
CA LEU A 335 16.43 24.81 22.27
C LEU A 335 16.87 25.57 23.52
N SER A 336 17.10 24.88 24.66
CA SER A 336 17.53 25.51 25.92
C SER A 336 19.06 25.76 25.97
N THR A 337 19.86 25.06 25.15
CA THR A 337 21.33 25.10 25.18
C THR A 337 21.95 25.63 23.88
N ASP A 338 21.21 26.39 23.07
CA ASP A 338 21.74 26.92 21.80
C ASP A 338 22.77 28.04 22.07
N ASN A 339 24.01 27.62 22.13
CA ASN A 339 25.16 28.51 22.37
C ASN A 339 25.93 28.91 21.11
N ARG A 340 25.42 28.62 19.90
CA ARG A 340 26.14 28.87 18.63
C ARG A 340 26.61 30.30 18.48
N GLU A 341 25.74 31.26 18.75
CA GLU A 341 26.14 32.69 18.65
C GLU A 341 27.17 33.08 19.71
N ASN A 342 27.06 32.54 20.93
CA ASN A 342 28.01 32.81 22.00
C ASN A 342 29.38 32.20 21.69
N LEU A 343 29.42 30.96 21.18
CA LEU A 343 30.67 30.33 20.75
C LEU A 343 31.38 31.13 19.64
N GLN A 344 30.61 31.65 18.67
CA GLN A 344 31.18 32.51 17.62
C GLN A 344 31.72 33.83 18.17
N LYS A 345 31.00 34.45 19.11
CA LYS A 345 31.42 35.73 19.73
C LYS A 345 32.68 35.53 20.55
N SER A 346 32.73 34.50 21.43
CA SER A 346 33.91 34.21 22.26
C SER A 346 35.16 33.84 21.46
N CYS A 347 34.96 33.08 20.35
CA CYS A 347 36.06 32.79 19.42
C CYS A 347 36.60 34.05 18.73
N ARG A 348 35.73 34.96 18.28
CA ARG A 348 36.13 36.25 17.68
C ARG A 348 36.80 37.21 18.68
N ALA A 349 36.37 37.17 19.93
CA ALA A 349 36.94 37.94 21.01
C ALA A 349 38.30 37.39 21.52
N GLY A 350 38.71 36.20 21.08
CA GLY A 350 39.94 35.54 21.57
C GLY A 350 39.82 34.94 22.98
N GLU A 351 38.59 34.85 23.52
CA GLU A 351 38.30 34.29 24.84
C GLU A 351 38.34 32.76 24.86
N MET A 352 38.29 32.15 23.66
CA MET A 352 38.27 30.69 23.46
C MET A 352 39.22 30.32 22.33
N SER A 353 40.00 29.25 22.53
CA SER A 353 40.86 28.75 21.46
C SER A 353 40.05 28.14 20.31
N THR A 354 40.62 28.11 19.12
CA THR A 354 39.97 27.54 17.93
C THR A 354 39.66 26.07 18.14
N LEU A 355 40.49 25.33 18.85
CA LEU A 355 40.28 23.91 19.14
C LEU A 355 39.09 23.69 20.10
N GLU A 356 39.00 24.47 21.18
CA GLU A 356 37.85 24.43 22.10
C GLU A 356 36.55 24.76 21.43
N ASN A 357 36.57 25.78 20.55
CA ASN A 357 35.42 26.17 19.74
C ASN A 357 34.97 25.01 18.81
N LEU A 358 35.92 24.36 18.14
CA LEU A 358 35.65 23.26 17.22
C LEU A 358 35.05 22.06 17.96
N VAL A 359 35.58 21.69 19.13
CA VAL A 359 35.05 20.61 19.96
C VAL A 359 33.62 20.89 20.43
N SER A 360 33.38 22.13 20.91
CA SER A 360 32.04 22.56 21.35
C SER A 360 31.02 22.58 20.21
N LEU A 361 31.41 23.05 19.03
CA LEU A 361 30.57 23.02 17.83
C LEU A 361 30.29 21.60 17.35
N THR A 362 31.27 20.70 17.40
CA THR A 362 31.07 19.30 17.01
C THR A 362 30.03 18.63 17.89
N SER A 363 30.14 18.79 19.23
CA SER A 363 29.14 18.27 20.16
C SER A 363 27.72 18.82 19.88
N TYR A 364 27.63 20.10 19.56
CA TYR A 364 26.35 20.72 19.18
C TYR A 364 25.80 20.12 17.87
N TYR A 365 26.65 19.99 16.85
CA TYR A 365 26.26 19.43 15.55
C TYR A 365 25.82 17.97 15.66
N ASP A 366 26.52 17.16 16.46
CA ASP A 366 26.13 15.77 16.75
C ASP A 366 24.74 15.70 17.40
N ALA A 367 24.45 16.63 18.32
CA ALA A 367 23.12 16.69 18.94
C ALA A 367 22.03 17.11 17.94
N VAL A 368 22.33 18.04 17.01
CA VAL A 368 21.37 18.40 15.94
C VAL A 368 21.13 17.23 15.00
N ASP A 369 22.18 16.49 14.60
CA ASP A 369 22.05 15.33 13.72
C ASP A 369 21.23 14.23 14.41
N LYS A 370 21.45 14.04 15.70
CA LYS A 370 20.66 13.10 16.52
C LYS A 370 19.21 13.52 16.65
N MET A 371 18.93 14.82 16.81
CA MET A 371 17.57 15.36 16.83
C MET A 371 16.84 15.08 15.51
N LEU A 372 17.46 15.46 14.38
CA LEU A 372 16.86 15.28 13.05
C LEU A 372 16.60 13.81 12.76
N SER A 373 17.55 12.92 13.08
CA SER A 373 17.39 11.48 12.89
C SER A 373 16.30 10.90 13.80
N SER A 374 16.21 11.36 15.05
CA SER A 374 15.18 10.90 16.01
C SER A 374 13.78 11.36 15.60
N GLU A 375 13.63 12.60 15.10
CA GLU A 375 12.36 13.08 14.55
C GLU A 375 11.95 12.26 13.32
N ARG A 376 12.89 11.94 12.41
CA ARG A 376 12.62 11.07 11.26
C ARG A 376 12.12 9.69 11.71
N GLU A 377 12.81 9.04 12.63
CA GLU A 377 12.41 7.72 13.11
C GLU A 377 11.04 7.73 13.80
N ALA A 378 10.73 8.76 14.58
CA ALA A 378 9.41 8.95 15.18
C ALA A 378 8.31 9.11 14.10
N GLN A 379 8.55 9.90 13.06
CA GLN A 379 7.62 10.07 11.95
C GLN A 379 7.43 8.80 11.12
N ARG A 380 8.50 8.03 10.89
CA ARG A 380 8.43 6.74 10.20
C ARG A 380 7.65 5.71 11.01
N ALA A 381 7.88 5.63 12.31
CA ALA A 381 7.13 4.75 13.21
C ALA A 381 5.64 5.14 13.25
N TYR A 382 5.34 6.43 13.33
CA TYR A 382 3.97 6.94 13.28
C TYR A 382 3.28 6.65 11.93
N ALA A 383 4.02 6.75 10.83
CA ALA A 383 3.50 6.41 9.51
C ALA A 383 3.10 4.93 9.40
N ARG A 384 3.92 4.02 9.95
CA ARG A 384 3.62 2.58 10.01
C ARG A 384 2.44 2.30 10.94
N LEU A 385 2.42 2.90 12.12
CA LEU A 385 1.34 2.74 13.08
C LEU A 385 -0.02 3.13 12.48
N THR A 386 -0.06 4.22 11.72
CA THR A 386 -1.30 4.79 11.17
C THR A 386 -1.60 4.37 9.73
N MET A 387 -0.85 3.41 9.16
CA MET A 387 -1.08 2.95 7.79
C MET A 387 -2.48 2.37 7.56
N TYR A 388 -3.06 1.77 8.59
CA TYR A 388 -4.38 1.14 8.53
C TYR A 388 -5.54 2.13 8.45
N LEU A 389 -5.25 3.42 8.52
CA LEU A 389 -6.20 4.53 8.38
C LEU A 389 -6.06 5.28 7.03
N LEU A 390 -5.16 4.80 6.13
CA LEU A 390 -4.89 5.39 4.81
C LEU A 390 -5.95 5.06 3.75
#